data_9d9c2c6d5d4f15351eb406e42711fb39
#
_entry.id   9d9c2c6d5d4f15351eb406e42711fb39
#
_cell.length_a   1.000
_cell.length_b   1.000
_cell.length_c   1.000
_cell.angle_alpha   90.00
_cell.angle_beta   90.00
_cell.angle_gamma   90.00
#
_symmetry.space_group_name_H-M   'P 1'
#
loop_
_entity.id
_entity.type
_entity.pdbx_description
1 polymer ?
#
loop_
_entity_poly.entity_id
_entity_poly.type
_entity_poly.pdbx_seq_one_letter_code
_entity_poly.pdbx_strand_id
1 'polypeptide(L)'
;MVAAIIFVTLVLFIFFGDLYIKNQVEKYIPAKGSGKNERELLGGRLLLRRHHNRGMMLNAGEKKQSAVAVVSLALTAVLTVVFFISLGHWGNNLLRAGLALLLGGAFSNTYDRLKRKYVVDYLSFGVKWKGLRKIVFNLSDFCIIIGALLAALGMAD
;
A
#
# COMPACT_ATOMS: atom_id res chain seq x y z
N MET A 1 0.85 6.68 26.58
CA MET A 1 2.09 7.13 25.85
C MET A 1 2.76 6.00 25.11
N VAL A 2 3.18 4.90 25.75
CA VAL A 2 3.91 3.79 25.09
C VAL A 2 3.14 3.21 23.88
N ALA A 3 1.85 2.92 24.01
CA ALA A 3 1.04 2.40 22.91
C ALA A 3 1.00 3.35 21.70
N ALA A 4 0.89 4.66 21.93
CA ALA A 4 0.91 5.64 20.85
C ALA A 4 2.24 5.63 20.08
N ILE A 5 3.37 5.53 20.80
CA ILE A 5 4.69 5.42 20.18
C ILE A 5 4.78 4.17 19.32
N ILE A 6 4.29 3.03 19.81
CA ILE A 6 4.30 1.77 19.04
C ILE A 6 3.53 1.92 17.72
N PHE A 7 2.32 2.44 17.76
CA PHE A 7 1.49 2.56 16.55
C PHE A 7 2.02 3.61 15.57
N VAL A 8 2.55 4.74 16.05
CA VAL A 8 3.23 5.73 15.18
C VAL A 8 4.48 5.11 14.54
N THR A 9 5.28 4.37 15.32
CA THR A 9 6.46 3.67 14.79
C THR A 9 6.05 2.65 13.71
N LEU A 10 4.93 1.93 13.89
CA LEU A 10 4.40 1.01 12.89
C LEU A 10 4.02 1.72 11.59
N VAL A 11 3.35 2.89 11.66
CA VAL A 11 3.04 3.71 10.48
C VAL A 11 4.33 4.07 9.72
N LEU A 12 5.34 4.59 10.43
CA LEU A 12 6.61 5.00 9.82
C LEU A 12 7.37 3.80 9.24
N PHE A 13 7.38 2.65 9.93
CA PHE A 13 8.02 1.43 9.45
C PHE A 13 7.41 0.94 8.13
N ILE A 14 6.08 0.92 8.02
CA ILE A 14 5.39 0.52 6.79
C ILE A 14 5.68 1.52 5.67
N PHE A 15 5.53 2.82 5.95
CA PHE A 15 5.77 3.87 4.99
C PHE A 15 7.18 3.81 4.39
N PHE A 16 8.21 3.85 5.23
CA PHE A 16 9.60 3.82 4.76
C PHE A 16 10.01 2.46 4.20
N GLY A 17 9.50 1.36 4.79
CA GLY A 17 9.77 0.01 4.32
C GLY A 17 9.26 -0.23 2.90
N ASP A 18 8.00 0.14 2.63
CA ASP A 18 7.44 0.00 1.28
C ASP A 18 8.11 0.93 0.27
N LEU A 19 8.41 2.19 0.64
CA LEU A 19 9.17 3.10 -0.23
C LEU A 19 10.57 2.57 -0.55
N TYR A 20 11.24 1.96 0.43
CA TYR A 20 12.54 1.33 0.19
C TYR A 20 12.42 0.19 -0.83
N ILE A 21 11.45 -0.72 -0.65
CA ILE A 21 11.22 -1.82 -1.60
C ILE A 21 10.89 -1.27 -2.99
N LYS A 22 10.01 -0.29 -3.11
CA LYS A 22 9.65 0.37 -4.37
C LYS A 22 10.88 0.98 -5.07
N ASN A 23 11.77 1.62 -4.32
CA ASN A 23 13.02 2.15 -4.85
C ASN A 23 13.94 1.04 -5.38
N GLN A 24 14.04 -0.09 -4.67
CA GLN A 24 14.84 -1.23 -5.13
C GLN A 24 14.24 -1.85 -6.39
N VAL A 25 12.92 -1.98 -6.45
CA VAL A 25 12.21 -2.48 -7.64
C VAL A 25 12.47 -1.57 -8.85
N GLU A 26 12.36 -0.25 -8.69
CA GLU A 26 12.66 0.71 -9.76
C GLU A 26 14.09 0.60 -10.26
N LYS A 27 15.03 0.36 -9.36
CA LYS A 27 16.47 0.30 -9.69
C LYS A 27 16.88 -1.03 -10.33
N TYR A 28 16.33 -2.15 -9.85
CA TYR A 28 16.87 -3.47 -10.19
C TYR A 28 15.94 -4.36 -11.02
N ILE A 29 14.65 -4.02 -11.14
CA ILE A 29 13.72 -4.81 -11.97
C ILE A 29 13.51 -4.09 -13.30
N PRO A 30 13.80 -4.74 -14.43
CA PRO A 30 13.64 -4.14 -15.77
C PRO A 30 12.19 -3.77 -16.07
N ALA A 31 11.98 -2.72 -16.88
CA ALA A 31 10.64 -2.37 -17.36
C ALA A 31 10.07 -3.47 -18.26
N LYS A 32 8.75 -3.57 -18.33
CA LYS A 32 8.04 -4.50 -19.21
C LYS A 32 8.50 -4.29 -20.66
N GLY A 33 9.03 -5.36 -21.29
CA GLY A 33 9.55 -5.29 -22.69
C GLY A 33 11.00 -5.75 -22.86
N SER A 34 11.82 -5.88 -21.82
CA SER A 34 13.22 -6.32 -21.89
C SER A 34 13.41 -7.80 -21.52
N GLY A 35 12.87 -8.70 -22.29
CA GLY A 35 13.17 -10.16 -22.32
C GLY A 35 13.02 -11.02 -21.05
N LYS A 36 13.37 -10.55 -19.85
CA LYS A 36 13.18 -11.24 -18.56
C LYS A 36 12.60 -10.25 -17.54
N ASN A 37 11.32 -9.98 -17.67
CA ASN A 37 10.64 -8.93 -16.89
C ASN A 37 10.11 -9.39 -15.54
N GLU A 38 10.26 -10.67 -15.22
CA GLU A 38 9.71 -11.28 -14.03
C GLU A 38 10.80 -12.10 -13.35
N ARG A 39 10.93 -11.94 -12.02
CA ARG A 39 11.72 -12.85 -11.20
C ARG A 39 10.75 -13.74 -10.43
N GLU A 40 10.91 -15.02 -10.61
CA GLU A 40 10.13 -16.01 -9.86
C GLU A 40 10.66 -16.13 -8.44
N LEU A 41 9.75 -16.07 -7.49
CA LEU A 41 10.00 -16.29 -6.08
C LEU A 41 9.16 -17.50 -5.60
N LEU A 42 9.65 -18.20 -4.58
CA LEU A 42 8.96 -19.33 -3.96
C LEU A 42 8.49 -20.40 -4.98
N GLY A 43 9.38 -20.77 -5.93
CA GLY A 43 9.07 -21.78 -6.93
C GLY A 43 7.97 -21.36 -7.91
N GLY A 44 7.93 -20.07 -8.27
CA GLY A 44 6.95 -19.54 -9.23
C GLY A 44 5.58 -19.20 -8.64
N ARG A 45 5.38 -19.36 -7.31
CA ARG A 45 4.12 -18.99 -6.65
C ARG A 45 3.95 -17.48 -6.53
N LEU A 46 5.05 -16.74 -6.44
CA LEU A 46 5.09 -15.27 -6.46
C LEU A 46 5.98 -14.81 -7.60
N LEU A 47 5.60 -13.72 -8.21
CA LEU A 47 6.33 -13.11 -9.32
C LEU A 47 6.66 -11.67 -8.95
N LEU A 48 7.94 -11.32 -8.98
CA LEU A 48 8.41 -9.95 -8.80
C LEU A 48 8.46 -9.27 -10.16
N ARG A 49 7.71 -8.17 -10.31
CA ARG A 49 7.55 -7.40 -11.55
C ARG A 49 7.70 -5.92 -11.26
N ARG A 50 7.97 -5.11 -12.26
CA ARG A 50 7.83 -3.65 -12.16
C ARG A 50 6.61 -3.22 -12.96
N HIS A 51 5.62 -2.67 -12.26
CA HIS A 51 4.41 -2.12 -12.84
C HIS A 51 4.14 -0.72 -12.31
N HIS A 52 3.87 0.22 -13.22
CA HIS A 52 3.51 1.60 -12.89
C HIS A 52 2.00 1.76 -12.96
N ASN A 53 1.35 1.80 -11.79
CA ASN A 53 -0.08 2.00 -11.66
C ASN A 53 -0.40 3.50 -11.62
N ARG A 54 -0.97 4.01 -12.70
CA ARG A 54 -1.32 5.43 -12.84
C ARG A 54 -2.74 5.77 -12.36
N GLY A 55 -3.52 4.76 -12.04
CA GLY A 55 -4.87 4.89 -11.52
C GLY A 55 -5.01 4.51 -10.05
N MET A 56 -6.24 4.18 -9.67
CA MET A 56 -6.55 3.46 -8.45
C MET A 56 -6.33 1.95 -8.67
N MET A 57 -7.02 1.11 -7.90
CA MET A 57 -7.00 -0.34 -8.09
C MET A 57 -7.30 -0.70 -9.55
N LEU A 58 -6.51 -1.60 -10.15
CA LEU A 58 -6.65 -2.03 -11.55
C LEU A 58 -6.55 -0.90 -12.60
N ASN A 59 -5.76 0.14 -12.34
CA ASN A 59 -5.63 1.33 -13.19
C ASN A 59 -6.94 2.12 -13.40
N ALA A 60 -7.96 1.95 -12.56
CA ALA A 60 -9.16 2.75 -12.63
C ALA A 60 -8.81 4.25 -12.49
N GLY A 61 -9.32 5.09 -13.37
CA GLY A 61 -9.04 6.53 -13.36
C GLY A 61 -7.67 6.94 -13.94
N GLU A 62 -6.98 6.07 -14.67
CA GLU A 62 -5.66 6.34 -15.27
C GLU A 62 -5.61 7.65 -16.08
N LYS A 63 -6.70 8.01 -16.77
CA LYS A 63 -6.83 9.27 -17.53
C LYS A 63 -6.97 10.51 -16.63
N LYS A 64 -7.21 10.35 -15.31
CA LYS A 64 -7.43 11.44 -14.33
C LYS A 64 -6.44 11.33 -13.16
N GLN A 65 -5.17 11.17 -13.44
CA GLN A 65 -4.11 10.95 -12.42
C GLN A 65 -4.10 12.02 -11.33
N SER A 66 -4.29 13.29 -11.69
CA SER A 66 -4.35 14.39 -10.72
C SER A 66 -5.55 14.25 -9.77
N ALA A 67 -6.72 13.86 -10.27
CA ALA A 67 -7.87 13.61 -9.42
C ALA A 67 -7.65 12.43 -8.49
N VAL A 68 -7.04 11.34 -8.97
CA VAL A 68 -6.66 10.19 -8.14
C VAL A 68 -5.68 10.58 -7.04
N ALA A 69 -4.70 11.43 -7.34
CA ALA A 69 -3.73 11.92 -6.36
C ALA A 69 -4.42 12.79 -5.29
N VAL A 70 -5.30 13.71 -5.69
CA VAL A 70 -6.08 14.56 -4.77
C VAL A 70 -6.98 13.73 -3.86
N VAL A 71 -7.71 12.76 -4.41
CA VAL A 71 -8.55 11.85 -3.61
C VAL A 71 -7.72 11.04 -2.64
N SER A 72 -6.58 10.50 -3.08
CA SER A 72 -5.65 9.76 -2.21
C SER A 72 -5.14 10.62 -1.06
N LEU A 73 -4.78 11.88 -1.34
CA LEU A 73 -4.31 12.83 -0.33
C LEU A 73 -5.43 13.16 0.68
N ALA A 74 -6.63 13.45 0.20
CA ALA A 74 -7.77 13.75 1.05
C ALA A 74 -8.12 12.57 1.98
N LEU A 75 -8.20 11.34 1.45
CA LEU A 75 -8.45 10.14 2.23
C LEU A 75 -7.34 9.90 3.27
N THR A 76 -6.07 10.06 2.88
CA THR A 76 -4.94 9.90 3.81
C THR A 76 -4.99 10.95 4.92
N ALA A 77 -5.37 12.20 4.61
CA ALA A 77 -5.52 13.24 5.61
C ALA A 77 -6.65 12.91 6.62
N VAL A 78 -7.81 12.47 6.14
CA VAL A 78 -8.92 12.02 7.01
C VAL A 78 -8.48 10.87 7.91
N LEU A 79 -7.83 9.85 7.34
CA LEU A 79 -7.30 8.71 8.09
C LEU A 79 -6.30 9.13 9.16
N THR A 80 -5.47 10.13 8.86
CA THR A 80 -4.50 10.70 9.82
C THR A 80 -5.23 11.29 11.03
N VAL A 81 -6.27 12.09 10.79
CA VAL A 81 -7.08 12.67 11.88
C VAL A 81 -7.73 11.57 12.71
N VAL A 82 -8.38 10.59 12.07
CA VAL A 82 -9.03 9.46 12.76
C VAL A 82 -8.03 8.66 13.59
N PHE A 83 -6.84 8.40 13.04
CA PHE A 83 -5.77 7.70 13.74
C PHE A 83 -5.35 8.43 15.02
N PHE A 84 -5.08 9.75 14.95
CA PHE A 84 -4.69 10.52 16.14
C PHE A 84 -5.81 10.62 17.18
N ILE A 85 -7.08 10.75 16.78
CA ILE A 85 -8.23 10.70 17.69
C ILE A 85 -8.26 9.34 18.40
N SER A 86 -8.04 8.23 17.68
CA SER A 86 -8.04 6.89 18.27
C SER A 86 -6.94 6.68 19.31
N LEU A 87 -5.80 7.35 19.15
CA LEU A 87 -4.69 7.29 20.12
C LEU A 87 -5.01 8.03 21.42
N GLY A 88 -5.81 9.11 21.36
CA GLY A 88 -6.13 9.94 22.52
C GLY A 88 -7.21 9.36 23.43
N HIS A 89 -8.41 9.16 22.93
CA HIS A 89 -9.59 8.90 23.76
C HIS A 89 -10.50 7.78 23.26
N TRP A 90 -10.29 7.31 22.03
CA TRP A 90 -11.22 6.40 21.36
C TRP A 90 -10.49 5.19 20.77
N GLY A 91 -11.11 4.01 20.94
CA GLY A 91 -10.68 2.78 20.30
C GLY A 91 -9.77 1.89 21.15
N ASN A 92 -9.83 0.61 20.84
CA ASN A 92 -9.01 -0.44 21.41
C ASN A 92 -7.71 -0.63 20.61
N ASN A 93 -6.85 -1.53 21.07
CA ASN A 93 -5.56 -1.78 20.40
C ASN A 93 -5.72 -2.41 19.02
N LEU A 94 -6.80 -3.17 18.76
CA LEU A 94 -7.07 -3.77 17.46
C LEU A 94 -7.41 -2.70 16.42
N LEU A 95 -8.29 -1.74 16.78
CA LEU A 95 -8.60 -0.58 15.95
C LEU A 95 -7.35 0.24 15.65
N ARG A 96 -6.53 0.54 16.66
CA ARG A 96 -5.29 1.32 16.49
C ARG A 96 -4.27 0.62 15.59
N ALA A 97 -4.11 -0.70 15.74
CA ALA A 97 -3.25 -1.49 14.85
C ALA A 97 -3.77 -1.47 13.41
N GLY A 98 -5.07 -1.66 13.22
CA GLY A 98 -5.71 -1.57 11.92
C GLY A 98 -5.52 -0.22 11.25
N LEU A 99 -5.77 0.88 11.97
CA LEU A 99 -5.57 2.23 11.48
C LEU A 99 -4.09 2.54 11.19
N ALA A 100 -3.15 2.01 11.98
CA ALA A 100 -1.71 2.19 11.73
C ALA A 100 -1.25 1.49 10.44
N LEU A 101 -1.70 0.25 10.20
CA LEU A 101 -1.43 -0.48 8.96
C LEU A 101 -2.00 0.27 7.74
N LEU A 102 -3.27 0.64 7.85
CA LEU A 102 -4.00 1.34 6.80
C LEU A 102 -3.35 2.68 6.46
N LEU A 103 -2.98 3.46 7.48
CA LEU A 103 -2.37 4.78 7.33
C LEU A 103 -0.95 4.68 6.75
N GLY A 104 -0.12 3.76 7.23
CA GLY A 104 1.23 3.54 6.70
C GLY A 104 1.22 3.19 5.21
N GLY A 105 0.31 2.30 4.79
CA GLY A 105 0.11 1.95 3.39
C GLY A 105 -0.45 3.12 2.57
N ALA A 106 -1.44 3.85 3.10
CA ALA A 106 -2.01 5.02 2.45
C ALA A 106 -0.96 6.12 2.22
N PHE A 107 -0.09 6.39 3.20
CA PHE A 107 1.01 7.35 3.05
C PHE A 107 1.97 6.96 1.91
N SER A 108 2.40 5.70 1.84
CA SER A 108 3.32 5.26 0.79
C SER A 108 2.70 5.40 -0.61
N ASN A 109 1.47 4.94 -0.79
CA ASN A 109 0.78 5.03 -2.08
C ASN A 109 0.43 6.47 -2.45
N THR A 110 0.12 7.34 -1.48
CA THR A 110 -0.11 8.78 -1.71
C THR A 110 1.18 9.51 -2.08
N TYR A 111 2.29 9.23 -1.37
CA TYR A 111 3.60 9.78 -1.71
C TYR A 111 3.99 9.47 -3.16
N ASP A 112 3.83 8.22 -3.58
CA ASP A 112 4.12 7.81 -4.94
C ASP A 112 3.30 8.60 -5.97
N ARG A 113 1.99 8.78 -5.74
CA ARG A 113 1.12 9.56 -6.63
C ARG A 113 1.51 11.03 -6.71
N LEU A 114 1.89 11.63 -5.58
CA LEU A 114 2.30 13.04 -5.54
C LEU A 114 3.68 13.23 -6.17
N LYS A 115 4.64 12.35 -5.87
CA LYS A 115 6.04 12.51 -6.28
C LYS A 115 6.32 11.93 -7.67
N ARG A 116 5.88 10.69 -7.92
CA ARG A 116 6.18 9.93 -9.14
C ARG A 116 5.08 9.99 -10.19
N LYS A 117 3.85 10.42 -9.79
CA LYS A 117 2.63 10.41 -10.60
C LYS A 117 2.08 9.00 -10.92
N TYR A 118 2.65 7.97 -10.32
CA TYR A 118 2.21 6.58 -10.37
C TYR A 118 2.59 5.86 -9.08
N VAL A 119 1.93 4.76 -8.77
CA VAL A 119 2.33 3.85 -7.70
C VAL A 119 3.17 2.73 -8.29
N VAL A 120 4.26 2.35 -7.60
CA VAL A 120 5.09 1.21 -7.99
C VAL A 120 4.50 -0.06 -7.39
N ASP A 121 3.92 -0.90 -8.24
CA ASP A 121 3.44 -2.23 -7.88
C ASP A 121 4.47 -3.27 -8.32
N TYR A 122 4.69 -4.32 -7.50
CA TYR A 122 5.82 -5.20 -7.75
C TYR A 122 5.57 -6.68 -7.46
N LEU A 123 4.50 -7.06 -6.78
CA LEU A 123 4.21 -8.43 -6.38
C LEU A 123 2.95 -8.95 -7.06
N SER A 124 3.05 -10.06 -7.81
CA SER A 124 1.88 -10.75 -8.34
C SER A 124 1.91 -12.23 -8.03
N PHE A 125 0.74 -12.87 -8.04
CA PHE A 125 0.60 -14.30 -7.74
C PHE A 125 0.82 -15.14 -9.00
N GLY A 126 1.71 -16.15 -8.92
CA GLY A 126 1.98 -17.13 -9.97
C GLY A 126 0.91 -18.23 -10.04
N VAL A 127 -0.37 -17.84 -10.11
CA VAL A 127 -1.50 -18.76 -10.13
C VAL A 127 -1.99 -19.04 -11.56
N LYS A 128 -2.69 -20.17 -11.75
CA LYS A 128 -3.27 -20.54 -13.05
C LYS A 128 -4.41 -19.61 -13.48
N TRP A 129 -5.08 -18.96 -12.54
CA TRP A 129 -6.17 -18.02 -12.83
C TRP A 129 -5.59 -16.71 -13.42
N LYS A 130 -5.78 -16.54 -14.74
CA LYS A 130 -5.23 -15.41 -15.52
C LYS A 130 -5.64 -14.02 -14.98
N GLY A 131 -6.83 -13.91 -14.40
CA GLY A 131 -7.32 -12.66 -13.80
C GLY A 131 -6.43 -12.19 -12.64
N LEU A 132 -6.20 -13.05 -11.66
CA LEU A 132 -5.39 -12.74 -10.47
C LEU A 132 -3.90 -12.59 -10.83
N ARG A 133 -3.39 -13.40 -11.77
CA ARG A 133 -1.99 -13.29 -12.25
C ARG A 133 -1.67 -11.93 -12.89
N LYS A 134 -2.68 -11.23 -13.43
CA LYS A 134 -2.48 -9.90 -14.05
C LYS A 134 -2.40 -8.77 -13.04
N ILE A 135 -2.94 -8.99 -11.82
CA ILE A 135 -2.93 -7.98 -10.78
C ILE A 135 -1.55 -7.96 -10.15
N VAL A 136 -0.98 -6.76 -10.03
CA VAL A 136 0.30 -6.54 -9.36
C VAL A 136 0.01 -5.66 -8.14
N PHE A 137 0.52 -6.08 -6.99
CA PHE A 137 0.34 -5.46 -5.69
C PHE A 137 1.66 -4.88 -5.18
N ASN A 138 1.61 -4.08 -4.14
CA ASN A 138 2.73 -3.68 -3.31
C ASN A 138 2.45 -3.99 -1.83
N LEU A 139 3.44 -3.81 -0.96
CA LEU A 139 3.27 -4.05 0.48
C LEU A 139 2.18 -3.16 1.08
N SER A 140 2.08 -1.90 0.64
CA SER A 140 1.05 -0.97 1.10
C SER A 140 -0.36 -1.45 0.82
N ASP A 141 -0.61 -2.13 -0.31
CA ASP A 141 -1.95 -2.65 -0.64
C ASP A 141 -2.37 -3.72 0.37
N PHE A 142 -1.46 -4.62 0.77
CA PHE A 142 -1.74 -5.62 1.81
C PHE A 142 -1.97 -4.96 3.16
N CYS A 143 -1.15 -3.96 3.52
CA CYS A 143 -1.33 -3.20 4.76
C CYS A 143 -2.67 -2.47 4.79
N ILE A 144 -3.12 -1.89 3.68
CA ILE A 144 -4.42 -1.23 3.56
C ILE A 144 -5.56 -2.25 3.75
N ILE A 145 -5.52 -3.39 3.07
CA ILE A 145 -6.57 -4.42 3.14
C ILE A 145 -6.65 -5.00 4.56
N ILE A 146 -5.52 -5.45 5.11
CA ILE A 146 -5.47 -6.03 6.45
C ILE A 146 -5.83 -4.98 7.50
N GLY A 147 -5.31 -3.75 7.34
CA GLY A 147 -5.60 -2.64 8.23
C GLY A 147 -7.08 -2.28 8.28
N ALA A 148 -7.75 -2.25 7.12
CA ALA A 148 -9.19 -2.00 7.04
C ALA A 148 -10.00 -3.10 7.74
N LEU A 149 -9.63 -4.38 7.58
CA LEU A 149 -10.28 -5.50 8.25
C LEU A 149 -10.11 -5.41 9.77
N LEU A 150 -8.89 -5.19 10.26
CA LEU A 150 -8.63 -5.06 11.70
C LEU A 150 -9.32 -3.84 12.30
N ALA A 151 -9.34 -2.71 11.58
CA ALA A 151 -10.04 -1.52 12.05
C ALA A 151 -11.57 -1.77 12.15
N ALA A 152 -12.15 -2.44 11.15
CA ALA A 152 -13.58 -2.79 11.17
C ALA A 152 -13.91 -3.74 12.34
N LEU A 153 -13.08 -4.75 12.60
CA LEU A 153 -13.25 -5.65 13.75
C LEU A 153 -13.11 -4.89 15.08
N GLY A 154 -12.09 -4.02 15.19
CA GLY A 154 -11.89 -3.24 16.42
C GLY A 154 -12.92 -2.12 16.66
N MET A 155 -13.77 -1.81 15.68
CA MET A 155 -14.94 -0.93 15.86
C MET A 155 -16.18 -1.70 16.35
N ALA A 156 -16.22 -3.01 16.15
CA ALA A 156 -17.34 -3.86 16.53
C ALA A 156 -17.27 -4.33 18.00
N ASP A 157 -16.04 -4.26 18.60
CA ASP A 157 -15.79 -4.56 20.02
C ASP A 157 -16.03 -3.31 20.89
#